data_00cf9c294aecf7485843d7b0d95ead28
#
_entry.id   00cf9c294aecf7485843d7b0d95ead28
#
_cell.length_a   1.000
_cell.length_b   1.000
_cell.length_c   1.000
_cell.angle_alpha   90.00
_cell.angle_beta   90.00
_cell.angle_gamma   90.00
#
_symmetry.space_group_name_H-M   'P 1'
#
loop_
_entity.id
_entity.type
_entity.pdbx_description
1 polymer ?
#
loop_
_entity_poly.entity_id
_entity_poly.type
_entity_poly.pdbx_seq_one_letter_code
_entity_poly.pdbx_strand_id
1 'polypeptide(L)'
;EHNGQAFAWVLVDETDNDPKVLLTYIAHALDAVEPIGGPVFDALASPGSSVPGSVVPRLGAAFASVTVPVVLVLDDVHLLHNRECRSALSVLAEHVPKGSRLVLAGRNEPPLRIARLRAEGRIIEIGPADLSMTQEEAAALLRAAGLALEDEEVAELYRRTEGWAAGLYLAALYLREGGPVGTAAVSFRGDDRLVSEYMKAEFLTRISRRQRAFLTRTAVLERISGPLCEAVLELPGAAAVLDELARSNLLLVPLDRRGYWYRYHHLLRDMLLTDLERLEPGVMPVLRRRAAAWCLDQDRPEEALEYSMAAGDVDMAAELVGRLGVPARRQGRLTTLQRWFRWLDDRGGIERYPMVTVLAALIYAWMGRPAEADRWADVADRWWDGTATKPDDLAVMAWAALGRVFMCRHGIAQMVADADAAARMFPAAGIVTAAPALWQGVARILSGDLDGGDAALADAARRGAQIGTLDIAGTALAERSLVAMVRGEWGRAEDLAGQARAALRPNGG
;
A
#
# COMPACT_ATOMS: atom_id res chain seq x y z
N GLU A 1 -12.80 26.00 28.66
CA GLU A 1 -13.80 26.91 29.26
C GLU A 1 -15.25 26.66 28.83
N HIS A 2 -15.59 25.49 28.38
CA HIS A 2 -16.95 25.19 27.93
C HIS A 2 -17.58 24.08 28.76
N ASN A 3 -18.69 24.37 29.38
CA ASN A 3 -19.60 23.52 30.17
C ASN A 3 -19.44 23.52 31.71
N GLY A 4 -18.71 24.44 32.35
CA GLY A 4 -18.67 24.51 33.83
C GLY A 4 -17.97 23.32 34.51
N GLN A 5 -17.23 22.49 33.78
CA GLN A 5 -16.37 21.46 34.34
C GLN A 5 -15.06 22.06 34.83
N ALA A 6 -14.63 21.66 36.02
CA ALA A 6 -13.35 22.07 36.57
C ALA A 6 -12.22 21.18 35.99
N PHE A 7 -11.08 21.77 35.68
CA PHE A 7 -9.90 21.09 35.18
C PHE A 7 -8.76 21.18 36.18
N ALA A 8 -8.16 20.02 36.49
CA ALA A 8 -6.89 19.90 37.20
C ALA A 8 -5.85 19.38 36.19
N TRP A 9 -4.79 20.18 35.92
CA TRP A 9 -3.81 19.84 34.87
C TRP A 9 -2.43 19.69 35.48
N VAL A 10 -1.76 18.58 35.16
CA VAL A 10 -0.37 18.27 35.48
C VAL A 10 0.39 17.98 34.19
N LEU A 11 1.39 18.80 33.88
CA LEU A 11 2.35 18.51 32.83
C LEU A 11 3.48 17.70 33.45
N VAL A 12 3.65 16.47 32.98
CA VAL A 12 4.65 15.53 33.51
C VAL A 12 5.99 15.75 32.85
N ASP A 13 7.07 15.78 33.62
CA ASP A 13 8.44 15.82 33.13
C ASP A 13 9.29 14.67 33.69
N GLU A 14 10.58 14.61 33.32
CA GLU A 14 11.48 13.53 33.75
C GLU A 14 11.74 13.53 35.27
N THR A 15 11.59 14.70 35.94
CA THR A 15 11.80 14.82 37.40
C THR A 15 10.63 14.21 38.17
N ASP A 16 9.45 14.07 37.56
CA ASP A 16 8.24 13.48 38.15
C ASP A 16 8.33 11.95 38.26
N ASN A 17 9.45 11.35 37.87
CA ASN A 17 9.73 9.93 38.15
C ASN A 17 10.03 9.65 39.65
N ASP A 18 10.05 10.66 40.50
CA ASP A 18 9.92 10.49 41.94
C ASP A 18 8.42 10.43 42.31
N PRO A 19 7.94 9.28 42.88
CA PRO A 19 6.53 9.13 43.21
C PRO A 19 5.96 10.20 44.12
N LYS A 20 6.75 10.73 45.06
CA LYS A 20 6.29 11.80 45.94
C LYS A 20 6.13 13.11 45.19
N VAL A 21 7.03 13.44 44.29
CA VAL A 21 6.95 14.64 43.44
C VAL A 21 5.70 14.59 42.58
N LEU A 22 5.50 13.51 41.82
CA LEU A 22 4.33 13.32 40.97
C LEU A 22 3.02 13.45 41.76
N LEU A 23 2.92 12.73 42.90
CA LEU A 23 1.71 12.74 43.71
C LEU A 23 1.46 14.09 44.40
N THR A 24 2.52 14.86 44.66
CA THR A 24 2.39 16.22 45.18
C THR A 24 1.78 17.13 44.12
N TYR A 25 2.24 17.09 42.87
CA TYR A 25 1.63 17.87 41.80
C TYR A 25 0.16 17.47 41.56
N ILE A 26 -0.15 16.18 41.56
CA ILE A 26 -1.54 15.71 41.42
C ILE A 26 -2.40 16.23 42.60
N ALA A 27 -1.88 16.13 43.82
CA ALA A 27 -2.59 16.64 45.03
C ALA A 27 -2.88 18.14 44.94
N HIS A 28 -1.89 18.94 44.55
CA HIS A 28 -2.08 20.38 44.38
C HIS A 28 -3.05 20.72 43.24
N ALA A 29 -2.99 20.01 42.14
CA ALA A 29 -3.91 20.21 41.02
C ALA A 29 -5.36 19.92 41.39
N LEU A 30 -5.61 18.86 42.20
CA LEU A 30 -6.93 18.58 42.73
C LEU A 30 -7.38 19.55 43.79
N ASP A 31 -6.49 19.95 44.75
CA ASP A 31 -6.76 20.89 45.81
C ASP A 31 -7.13 22.29 45.29
N ALA A 32 -6.57 22.66 44.13
CA ALA A 32 -6.91 23.93 43.46
C ALA A 32 -8.36 23.93 42.92
N VAL A 33 -8.96 22.76 42.68
CA VAL A 33 -10.37 22.64 42.26
C VAL A 33 -11.28 22.59 43.49
N GLU A 34 -10.98 21.68 44.41
CA GLU A 34 -11.70 21.49 45.67
C GLU A 34 -10.70 21.04 46.75
N PRO A 35 -10.69 21.67 47.94
CA PRO A 35 -9.76 21.31 49.00
C PRO A 35 -9.84 19.83 49.37
N ILE A 36 -8.73 19.08 49.19
CA ILE A 36 -8.67 17.62 49.42
C ILE A 36 -8.21 17.25 50.83
N GLY A 37 -7.91 18.24 51.65
CA GLY A 37 -7.64 18.09 53.08
C GLY A 37 -6.17 17.83 53.46
N GLY A 38 -5.82 18.26 54.69
CA GLY A 38 -4.46 18.17 55.25
C GLY A 38 -3.82 16.80 55.30
N PRO A 39 -4.56 15.69 55.60
CA PRO A 39 -3.96 14.36 55.76
C PRO A 39 -3.21 13.83 54.53
N VAL A 40 -3.54 14.31 53.30
CA VAL A 40 -2.82 13.98 52.08
C VAL A 40 -1.46 14.67 52.07
N PHE A 41 -1.43 15.98 52.32
CA PHE A 41 -0.21 16.77 52.33
C PHE A 41 0.71 16.40 53.50
N ASP A 42 0.16 16.06 54.66
CA ASP A 42 0.94 15.57 55.81
C ASP A 42 1.65 14.25 55.47
N ALA A 43 0.98 13.33 54.75
CA ALA A 43 1.57 12.09 54.29
C ALA A 43 2.66 12.33 53.22
N LEU A 44 2.46 13.26 52.32
CA LEU A 44 3.45 13.66 51.31
C LEU A 44 4.68 14.32 51.95
N ALA A 45 4.50 15.21 52.92
CA ALA A 45 5.56 15.90 53.62
C ALA A 45 6.38 15.01 54.57
N SER A 46 5.82 13.90 55.03
CA SER A 46 6.50 13.00 55.99
C SER A 46 7.62 12.19 55.34
N PRO A 47 8.89 12.33 55.74
CA PRO A 47 10.02 11.59 55.14
C PRO A 47 9.91 10.05 55.22
N GLY A 48 9.24 9.52 56.22
CA GLY A 48 9.10 8.09 56.47
C GLY A 48 7.81 7.47 55.93
N SER A 49 6.93 8.24 55.29
CA SER A 49 5.66 7.70 54.81
C SER A 49 5.87 6.82 53.55
N SER A 50 5.28 5.62 53.56
CA SER A 50 5.27 4.74 52.43
C SER A 50 4.34 5.27 51.34
N VAL A 51 4.86 5.46 50.14
CA VAL A 51 4.05 5.88 48.98
C VAL A 51 2.89 4.92 48.74
N PRO A 52 3.11 3.61 48.53
CA PRO A 52 2.01 2.67 48.29
C PRO A 52 1.08 2.44 49.50
N GLY A 53 1.65 2.48 50.71
CA GLY A 53 0.91 2.16 51.94
C GLY A 53 0.18 3.30 52.60
N SER A 54 0.58 4.54 52.29
CA SER A 54 0.05 5.73 52.99
C SER A 54 -0.40 6.84 52.06
N VAL A 55 0.46 7.28 51.14
CA VAL A 55 0.17 8.42 50.27
C VAL A 55 -0.90 8.12 49.22
N VAL A 56 -0.71 7.01 48.47
CA VAL A 56 -1.62 6.63 47.37
C VAL A 56 -3.04 6.34 47.89
N PRO A 57 -3.25 5.56 48.97
CA PRO A 57 -4.59 5.34 49.51
C PRO A 57 -5.30 6.61 49.98
N ARG A 58 -4.57 7.54 50.60
CA ARG A 58 -5.15 8.81 51.04
C ARG A 58 -5.51 9.73 49.88
N LEU A 59 -4.62 9.84 48.90
CA LEU A 59 -4.89 10.64 47.69
C LEU A 59 -6.03 10.03 46.87
N GLY A 60 -6.08 8.72 46.74
CA GLY A 60 -7.19 8.01 46.07
C GLY A 60 -8.53 8.23 46.79
N ALA A 61 -8.55 8.14 48.13
CA ALA A 61 -9.75 8.43 48.91
C ALA A 61 -10.16 9.90 48.83
N ALA A 62 -9.20 10.82 48.86
CA ALA A 62 -9.45 12.25 48.68
C ALA A 62 -10.01 12.55 47.30
N PHE A 63 -9.45 11.95 46.25
CA PHE A 63 -9.97 12.06 44.88
C PHE A 63 -11.40 11.49 44.78
N ALA A 64 -11.65 10.34 45.35
CA ALA A 64 -12.99 9.74 45.35
C ALA A 64 -14.05 10.57 46.12
N SER A 65 -13.61 11.44 47.05
CA SER A 65 -14.50 12.30 47.85
C SER A 65 -14.78 13.66 47.25
N VAL A 66 -14.12 14.02 46.14
CA VAL A 66 -14.36 15.27 45.42
C VAL A 66 -15.83 15.33 44.96
N THR A 67 -16.52 16.38 45.30
CA THR A 67 -17.95 16.55 45.01
C THR A 67 -18.21 17.31 43.72
N VAL A 68 -17.27 18.19 43.33
CA VAL A 68 -17.31 18.92 42.04
C VAL A 68 -16.77 18.03 40.97
N PRO A 69 -17.51 17.77 39.87
CA PRO A 69 -17.00 17.00 38.72
C PRO A 69 -15.71 17.64 38.19
N VAL A 70 -14.61 16.90 38.26
CA VAL A 70 -13.28 17.36 37.83
C VAL A 70 -12.74 16.47 36.69
N VAL A 71 -12.07 17.13 35.74
CA VAL A 71 -11.25 16.47 34.73
C VAL A 71 -9.79 16.60 35.13
N LEU A 72 -9.21 15.52 35.69
CA LEU A 72 -7.79 15.45 36.01
C LEU A 72 -7.03 15.05 34.77
N VAL A 73 -6.19 15.93 34.22
CA VAL A 73 -5.37 15.71 33.05
C VAL A 73 -3.91 15.56 33.49
N LEU A 74 -3.31 14.42 33.09
CA LEU A 74 -1.86 14.23 33.16
C LEU A 74 -1.34 14.18 31.72
N ASP A 75 -0.57 15.16 31.34
CA ASP A 75 0.03 15.26 30.01
C ASP A 75 1.45 14.72 30.02
N ASP A 76 1.92 14.19 28.89
CA ASP A 76 3.22 13.57 28.71
C ASP A 76 3.52 12.38 29.66
N VAL A 77 2.50 11.62 30.05
CA VAL A 77 2.66 10.45 30.94
C VAL A 77 3.63 9.38 30.41
N HIS A 78 4.00 9.44 29.14
CA HIS A 78 5.00 8.57 28.53
C HIS A 78 6.40 8.76 29.12
N LEU A 79 6.68 9.87 29.79
CA LEU A 79 7.94 10.15 30.49
C LEU A 79 8.05 9.41 31.84
N LEU A 80 6.96 8.86 32.36
CA LEU A 80 6.97 8.12 33.62
C LEU A 80 7.50 6.69 33.43
N HIS A 81 8.72 6.44 33.92
CA HIS A 81 9.37 5.14 33.85
C HIS A 81 9.35 4.40 35.21
N ASN A 82 9.17 5.10 36.31
CA ASN A 82 9.16 4.53 37.65
C ASN A 82 7.91 3.66 37.88
N ARG A 83 8.14 2.44 38.33
CA ARG A 83 7.08 1.44 38.60
C ARG A 83 6.08 1.92 39.67
N GLU A 84 6.55 2.64 40.68
CA GLU A 84 5.67 3.14 41.76
C GLU A 84 4.75 4.25 41.25
N CYS A 85 5.25 5.17 40.39
CA CYS A 85 4.42 6.18 39.73
C CYS A 85 3.31 5.52 38.92
N ARG A 86 3.66 4.52 38.13
CA ARG A 86 2.69 3.77 37.29
C ARG A 86 1.63 3.02 38.15
N SER A 87 2.07 2.42 39.26
CA SER A 87 1.15 1.76 40.20
C SER A 87 0.22 2.76 40.86
N ALA A 88 0.71 3.92 41.24
CA ALA A 88 -0.10 4.99 41.81
C ALA A 88 -1.17 5.49 40.83
N LEU A 89 -0.83 5.69 39.57
CA LEU A 89 -1.80 6.07 38.53
C LEU A 89 -2.87 4.99 38.32
N SER A 90 -2.49 3.69 38.40
CA SER A 90 -3.46 2.60 38.31
C SER A 90 -4.48 2.63 39.45
N VAL A 91 -4.02 2.94 40.66
CA VAL A 91 -4.92 3.09 41.82
C VAL A 91 -5.81 4.32 41.67
N LEU A 92 -5.27 5.45 41.23
CA LEU A 92 -6.08 6.66 40.99
C LEU A 92 -7.17 6.42 39.93
N ALA A 93 -6.86 5.68 38.86
CA ALA A 93 -7.83 5.30 37.81
C ALA A 93 -9.02 4.48 38.35
N GLU A 94 -8.81 3.68 39.41
CA GLU A 94 -9.88 2.95 40.09
C GLU A 94 -10.74 3.84 41.00
N HIS A 95 -10.23 4.99 41.43
CA HIS A 95 -10.88 5.91 42.39
C HIS A 95 -11.52 7.14 41.76
N VAL A 96 -11.61 7.20 40.44
CA VAL A 96 -12.24 8.32 39.74
C VAL A 96 -13.72 8.45 40.15
N PRO A 97 -14.15 9.59 40.74
CA PRO A 97 -15.51 9.76 41.21
C PRO A 97 -16.50 9.84 40.06
N LYS A 98 -17.77 9.53 40.37
CA LYS A 98 -18.84 9.60 39.37
C LYS A 98 -18.99 11.04 38.83
N GLY A 99 -18.96 11.19 37.51
CA GLY A 99 -19.03 12.49 36.84
C GLY A 99 -17.67 13.13 36.58
N SER A 100 -16.60 12.66 37.25
CA SER A 100 -15.22 13.10 37.01
C SER A 100 -14.54 12.21 35.97
N ARG A 101 -13.37 12.65 35.47
CA ARG A 101 -12.57 11.93 34.49
C ARG A 101 -11.09 12.02 34.82
N LEU A 102 -10.36 10.93 34.54
CA LEU A 102 -8.90 10.93 34.48
C LEU A 102 -8.51 10.83 33.02
N VAL A 103 -7.77 11.83 32.54
CA VAL A 103 -7.25 11.88 31.17
C VAL A 103 -5.74 11.69 31.23
N LEU A 104 -5.24 10.73 30.51
CA LEU A 104 -3.81 10.47 30.35
C LEU A 104 -3.44 10.73 28.90
N ALA A 105 -2.65 11.77 28.67
CA ALA A 105 -2.14 12.09 27.35
C ALA A 105 -0.66 11.70 27.25
N GLY A 106 -0.28 11.13 26.12
CA GLY A 106 1.10 10.71 25.91
C GLY A 106 1.31 10.08 24.53
N ARG A 107 2.56 9.88 24.18
CA ARG A 107 2.94 9.34 22.87
C ARG A 107 2.77 7.83 22.76
N ASN A 108 2.77 7.14 23.90
CA ASN A 108 2.66 5.68 23.99
C ASN A 108 1.44 5.29 24.80
N GLU A 109 0.99 4.06 24.63
CA GLU A 109 -0.02 3.48 25.50
C GLU A 109 0.41 3.62 26.97
N PRO A 110 -0.43 4.23 27.84
CA PRO A 110 -0.06 4.43 29.24
C PRO A 110 0.14 3.07 29.90
N PRO A 111 1.15 2.91 30.75
CA PRO A 111 1.53 1.64 31.35
C PRO A 111 0.59 1.21 32.49
N LEU A 112 -0.71 1.27 32.24
CA LEU A 112 -1.78 0.87 33.12
C LEU A 112 -2.35 -0.49 32.73
N ARG A 113 -3.09 -1.14 33.63
CA ARG A 113 -3.83 -2.37 33.31
C ARG A 113 -5.10 -2.08 32.50
N ILE A 114 -4.91 -1.52 31.30
CA ILE A 114 -5.99 -1.02 30.43
C ILE A 114 -6.93 -2.13 29.99
N ALA A 115 -6.45 -3.36 29.81
CA ALA A 115 -7.25 -4.49 29.35
C ALA A 115 -8.50 -4.73 30.22
N ARG A 116 -8.39 -4.54 31.54
CA ARG A 116 -9.52 -4.64 32.45
C ARG A 116 -10.51 -3.49 32.27
N LEU A 117 -10.02 -2.26 32.18
CA LEU A 117 -10.85 -1.07 31.97
C LEU A 117 -11.59 -1.13 30.63
N ARG A 118 -10.92 -1.66 29.57
CA ARG A 118 -11.58 -1.96 28.28
C ARG A 118 -12.72 -2.94 28.41
N ALA A 119 -12.49 -4.06 29.12
CA ALA A 119 -13.50 -5.09 29.33
C ALA A 119 -14.72 -4.59 30.14
N GLU A 120 -14.48 -3.66 31.07
CA GLU A 120 -15.52 -3.03 31.90
C GLU A 120 -16.22 -1.84 31.21
N GLY A 121 -15.79 -1.44 30.00
CA GLY A 121 -16.34 -0.29 29.28
C GLY A 121 -16.09 1.08 29.97
N ARG A 122 -15.05 1.15 30.79
CA ARG A 122 -14.69 2.32 31.61
C ARG A 122 -13.59 3.21 31.03
N ILE A 123 -13.17 2.93 29.80
CA ILE A 123 -12.13 3.70 29.11
C ILE A 123 -12.63 4.15 27.74
N ILE A 124 -12.25 5.35 27.36
CA ILE A 124 -12.32 5.87 26.00
C ILE A 124 -10.89 6.04 25.54
N GLU A 125 -10.56 5.43 24.42
CA GLU A 125 -9.23 5.56 23.80
C GLU A 125 -9.34 6.46 22.58
N ILE A 126 -8.45 7.46 22.54
CA ILE A 126 -8.34 8.39 21.41
C ILE A 126 -6.97 8.17 20.79
N GLY A 127 -6.96 7.60 19.60
CA GLY A 127 -5.75 7.25 18.87
C GLY A 127 -5.38 8.28 17.79
N PRO A 128 -4.28 8.05 17.08
CA PRO A 128 -3.85 8.91 15.96
C PRO A 128 -4.92 9.13 14.89
N ALA A 129 -5.71 8.10 14.57
CA ALA A 129 -6.79 8.21 13.60
C ALA A 129 -7.93 9.13 14.05
N ASP A 130 -8.19 9.19 15.36
CA ASP A 130 -9.23 10.07 15.94
C ASP A 130 -8.74 11.53 16.03
N LEU A 131 -7.42 11.74 16.07
CA LEU A 131 -6.76 13.03 16.17
C LEU A 131 -6.33 13.62 14.82
N SER A 132 -6.39 12.81 13.75
CA SER A 132 -6.10 13.29 12.41
C SER A 132 -7.13 14.31 11.98
N MET A 133 -6.67 15.46 11.45
CA MET A 133 -7.53 16.46 10.86
C MET A 133 -8.28 15.89 9.65
N THR A 134 -9.49 16.35 9.44
CA THR A 134 -10.18 16.16 8.16
C THR A 134 -9.59 17.08 7.09
N GLN A 135 -9.92 16.84 5.82
CA GLN A 135 -9.46 17.72 4.74
C GLN A 135 -9.96 19.16 4.91
N GLU A 136 -11.17 19.35 5.45
CA GLU A 136 -11.76 20.66 5.73
C GLU A 136 -11.01 21.39 6.85
N GLU A 137 -10.66 20.69 7.92
CA GLU A 137 -9.85 21.22 9.02
C GLU A 137 -8.43 21.56 8.56
N ALA A 138 -7.83 20.72 7.72
CA ALA A 138 -6.54 20.99 7.08
C ALA A 138 -6.59 22.26 6.23
N ALA A 139 -7.64 22.43 5.41
CA ALA A 139 -7.86 23.65 4.64
C ALA A 139 -8.01 24.90 5.54
N ALA A 140 -8.72 24.76 6.68
CA ALA A 140 -8.88 25.83 7.64
C ALA A 140 -7.55 26.22 8.28
N LEU A 141 -6.72 25.23 8.68
CA LEU A 141 -5.39 25.45 9.23
C LEU A 141 -4.47 26.19 8.24
N LEU A 142 -4.43 25.72 6.99
CA LEU A 142 -3.59 26.34 5.94
C LEU A 142 -4.02 27.77 5.64
N ARG A 143 -5.32 28.04 5.58
CA ARG A 143 -5.86 29.40 5.45
C ARG A 143 -5.53 30.29 6.65
N ALA A 144 -5.64 29.75 7.88
CA ALA A 144 -5.26 30.49 9.09
C ALA A 144 -3.75 30.81 9.12
N ALA A 145 -2.93 29.98 8.48
CA ALA A 145 -1.50 30.24 8.27
C ALA A 145 -1.21 31.28 7.17
N GLY A 146 -2.25 31.87 6.55
CA GLY A 146 -2.11 32.90 5.52
C GLY A 146 -1.86 32.38 4.11
N LEU A 147 -2.16 31.12 3.85
CA LEU A 147 -2.00 30.50 2.53
C LEU A 147 -3.33 30.46 1.79
N ALA A 148 -3.33 30.92 0.53
CA ALA A 148 -4.43 30.75 -0.41
C ALA A 148 -4.05 29.65 -1.40
N LEU A 149 -4.52 28.43 -1.11
CA LEU A 149 -4.25 27.24 -1.92
C LEU A 149 -5.54 26.78 -2.60
N GLU A 150 -5.42 26.21 -3.79
CA GLU A 150 -6.53 25.56 -4.50
C GLU A 150 -6.88 24.22 -3.81
N ASP A 151 -8.11 23.74 -4.06
CA ASP A 151 -8.60 22.51 -3.41
C ASP A 151 -7.74 21.28 -3.71
N GLU A 152 -7.16 21.19 -4.91
CA GLU A 152 -6.25 20.13 -5.32
C GLU A 152 -4.93 20.16 -4.55
N GLU A 153 -4.41 21.35 -4.27
CA GLU A 153 -3.17 21.55 -3.49
C GLU A 153 -3.41 21.18 -2.02
N VAL A 154 -4.55 21.56 -1.48
CA VAL A 154 -4.96 21.18 -0.11
C VAL A 154 -5.12 19.66 -0.01
N ALA A 155 -5.77 19.03 -0.99
CA ALA A 155 -5.96 17.59 -1.03
C ALA A 155 -4.62 16.84 -1.08
N GLU A 156 -3.66 17.33 -1.87
CA GLU A 156 -2.34 16.72 -1.97
C GLU A 156 -1.54 16.87 -0.66
N LEU A 157 -1.56 18.04 -0.02
CA LEU A 157 -0.92 18.25 1.29
C LEU A 157 -1.57 17.37 2.36
N TYR A 158 -2.90 17.32 2.38
CA TYR A 158 -3.65 16.45 3.29
C TYR A 158 -3.25 14.97 3.10
N ARG A 159 -3.21 14.50 1.85
CA ARG A 159 -2.80 13.12 1.53
C ARG A 159 -1.38 12.80 2.01
N ARG A 160 -0.44 13.75 1.85
CA ARG A 160 0.98 13.56 2.26
C ARG A 160 1.16 13.59 3.76
N THR A 161 0.42 14.44 4.44
CA THR A 161 0.49 14.58 5.91
C THR A 161 -0.44 13.62 6.63
N GLU A 162 -1.35 12.94 5.91
CA GLU A 162 -2.38 12.04 6.47
C GLU A 162 -3.22 12.72 7.56
N GLY A 163 -3.46 14.03 7.42
CA GLY A 163 -4.18 14.83 8.41
C GLY A 163 -3.38 15.14 9.69
N TRP A 164 -2.09 14.81 9.72
CA TRP A 164 -1.25 15.13 10.88
C TRP A 164 -1.05 16.65 11.02
N ALA A 165 -1.59 17.22 12.10
CA ALA A 165 -1.61 18.66 12.33
C ALA A 165 -0.23 19.33 12.28
N ALA A 166 0.79 18.72 12.93
CA ALA A 166 2.14 19.23 12.90
C ALA A 166 2.75 19.16 11.50
N GLY A 167 2.45 18.09 10.74
CA GLY A 167 2.87 17.93 9.33
C GLY A 167 2.27 19.03 8.46
N LEU A 168 0.99 19.34 8.62
CA LEU A 168 0.31 20.42 7.91
C LEU A 168 0.89 21.79 8.26
N TYR A 169 1.21 22.02 9.54
CA TYR A 169 1.84 23.26 9.98
C TYR A 169 3.25 23.42 9.40
N LEU A 170 4.05 22.34 9.38
CA LEU A 170 5.38 22.34 8.75
C LEU A 170 5.28 22.61 7.24
N ALA A 171 4.25 22.04 6.57
CA ALA A 171 3.96 22.35 5.18
C ALA A 171 3.64 23.83 4.98
N ALA A 172 2.85 24.42 5.88
CA ALA A 172 2.53 25.84 5.84
C ALA A 172 3.78 26.73 5.99
N LEU A 173 4.69 26.37 6.89
CA LEU A 173 5.97 27.08 7.06
C LEU A 173 6.83 27.00 5.79
N TYR A 174 6.97 25.79 5.21
CA TYR A 174 7.70 25.56 3.98
C TYR A 174 7.19 26.43 2.82
N LEU A 175 5.87 26.49 2.65
CA LEU A 175 5.24 27.30 1.61
C LEU A 175 5.44 28.80 1.80
N ARG A 176 5.46 29.27 3.03
CA ARG A 176 5.71 30.68 3.38
C ARG A 176 7.16 31.12 3.17
N GLU A 177 8.13 30.22 3.31
CA GLU A 177 9.56 30.50 3.08
C GLU A 177 9.95 30.55 1.59
N GLY A 178 8.99 30.44 0.66
CA GLY A 178 9.20 30.62 -0.78
C GLY A 178 9.21 29.32 -1.58
N GLY A 179 8.55 28.30 -1.10
CA GLY A 179 8.23 27.14 -1.92
C GLY A 179 7.44 27.59 -3.18
N PRO A 180 7.72 27.05 -4.37
CA PRO A 180 7.11 27.51 -5.60
C PRO A 180 5.58 27.32 -5.56
N VAL A 181 4.84 28.44 -5.60
CA VAL A 181 3.38 28.43 -5.64
C VAL A 181 2.91 27.75 -6.92
N GLY A 182 1.96 26.80 -6.82
CA GLY A 182 1.42 26.04 -7.96
C GLY A 182 2.03 24.64 -8.16
N THR A 183 3.23 24.37 -7.63
CA THR A 183 3.84 23.03 -7.60
C THR A 183 4.30 22.64 -6.20
N ALA A 184 4.10 23.51 -5.25
CA ALA A 184 4.61 23.42 -3.88
C ALA A 184 4.01 22.25 -3.09
N ALA A 185 2.72 21.96 -3.29
CA ALA A 185 2.07 20.80 -2.68
C ALA A 185 2.70 19.49 -3.18
N VAL A 186 3.15 19.46 -4.43
CA VAL A 186 3.82 18.29 -5.04
C VAL A 186 5.29 18.18 -4.57
N SER A 187 5.93 19.30 -4.20
CA SER A 187 7.34 19.32 -3.79
C SER A 187 7.54 19.09 -2.29
N PHE A 188 6.52 19.31 -1.44
CA PHE A 188 6.62 19.07 0.00
C PHE A 188 6.81 17.58 0.30
N ARG A 189 7.91 17.22 0.95
CA ARG A 189 8.30 15.83 1.26
C ARG A 189 8.86 15.72 2.68
N GLY A 190 8.94 14.49 3.17
CA GLY A 190 9.55 14.19 4.47
C GLY A 190 11.05 14.47 4.54
N ASP A 191 11.75 14.56 3.40
CA ASP A 191 13.16 14.94 3.30
C ASP A 191 13.39 16.47 3.28
N ASP A 192 12.33 17.26 3.27
CA ASP A 192 12.42 18.70 3.50
C ASP A 192 13.12 19.00 4.84
N ARG A 193 13.96 20.04 4.85
CA ARG A 193 14.82 20.36 6.01
C ARG A 193 14.03 20.49 7.30
N LEU A 194 12.95 21.27 7.30
CA LEU A 194 12.14 21.50 8.50
C LEU A 194 11.45 20.24 8.99
N VAL A 195 10.89 19.44 8.05
CA VAL A 195 10.25 18.16 8.37
C VAL A 195 11.28 17.18 8.91
N SER A 196 12.42 17.05 8.23
CA SER A 196 13.50 16.14 8.61
C SER A 196 14.10 16.50 9.98
N GLU A 197 14.34 17.77 10.25
CA GLU A 197 14.83 18.25 11.56
C GLU A 197 13.82 17.94 12.68
N TYR A 198 12.54 18.23 12.46
CA TYR A 198 11.48 17.91 13.41
C TYR A 198 11.37 16.39 13.65
N MET A 199 11.30 15.59 12.58
CA MET A 199 11.23 14.13 12.69
C MET A 199 12.42 13.55 13.45
N LYS A 200 13.63 14.05 13.18
CA LYS A 200 14.84 13.60 13.87
C LYS A 200 14.80 13.96 15.35
N ALA A 201 14.43 15.19 15.70
CA ALA A 201 14.37 15.64 17.07
C ALA A 201 13.30 14.90 17.89
N GLU A 202 12.09 14.76 17.33
CA GLU A 202 10.94 14.25 18.07
C GLU A 202 10.86 12.72 18.11
N PHE A 203 11.31 12.04 17.04
CA PHE A 203 11.13 10.59 16.91
C PHE A 203 12.45 9.81 16.96
N LEU A 204 13.49 10.22 16.22
CA LEU A 204 14.71 9.41 16.06
C LEU A 204 15.71 9.56 17.20
N THR A 205 15.65 10.61 18.02
CA THR A 205 16.53 10.77 19.18
C THR A 205 16.22 9.78 20.30
N ARG A 206 15.02 9.24 20.34
CA ARG A 206 14.50 8.39 21.42
C ARG A 206 14.63 6.89 21.15
N ILE A 207 15.08 6.51 19.97
CA ILE A 207 15.27 5.13 19.58
C ILE A 207 16.73 4.74 19.50
N SER A 208 17.01 3.46 19.75
CA SER A 208 18.36 2.90 19.68
C SER A 208 18.93 2.97 18.26
N ARG A 209 20.26 2.96 18.13
CA ARG A 209 20.93 2.87 16.82
C ARG A 209 20.48 1.65 16.01
N ARG A 210 20.19 0.53 16.68
CA ARG A 210 19.68 -0.70 16.04
C ARG A 210 18.29 -0.47 15.45
N GLN A 211 17.39 0.13 16.20
CA GLN A 211 16.02 0.45 15.73
C GLN A 211 16.05 1.47 14.59
N ARG A 212 16.92 2.48 14.67
CA ARG A 212 17.09 3.46 13.59
C ARG A 212 17.59 2.78 12.31
N ALA A 213 18.60 1.92 12.37
CA ALA A 213 19.08 1.17 11.21
C ALA A 213 18.00 0.26 10.63
N PHE A 214 17.19 -0.36 11.50
CA PHE A 214 16.04 -1.16 11.09
C PHE A 214 15.04 -0.32 10.30
N LEU A 215 14.58 0.82 10.86
CA LEU A 215 13.63 1.72 10.19
C LEU A 215 14.18 2.21 8.85
N THR A 216 15.43 2.66 8.82
CA THR A 216 16.06 3.22 7.64
C THR A 216 16.14 2.20 6.50
N ARG A 217 16.57 0.97 6.78
CA ARG A 217 16.71 -0.08 5.76
C ARG A 217 15.37 -0.68 5.31
N THR A 218 14.37 -0.74 6.21
CA THR A 218 13.05 -1.26 5.86
C THR A 218 12.12 -0.22 5.23
N ALA A 219 12.52 1.07 5.19
CA ALA A 219 11.78 2.13 4.52
C ALA A 219 11.62 1.90 2.99
N VAL A 220 12.46 1.05 2.38
CA VAL A 220 12.33 0.64 0.97
C VAL A 220 11.02 -0.13 0.71
N LEU A 221 10.40 -0.67 1.75
CA LEU A 221 9.19 -1.47 1.69
C LEU A 221 7.96 -0.58 1.74
N GLU A 222 6.97 -0.90 0.91
CA GLU A 222 5.66 -0.22 0.91
C GLU A 222 4.80 -0.67 2.09
N ARG A 223 4.86 -1.96 2.36
CA ARG A 223 4.18 -2.64 3.48
C ARG A 223 5.22 -3.47 4.20
N ILE A 224 5.17 -3.46 5.51
CA ILE A 224 6.14 -4.15 6.37
C ILE A 224 5.46 -5.19 7.25
N SER A 225 6.11 -6.34 7.37
CA SER A 225 5.75 -7.40 8.32
C SER A 225 7.05 -8.02 8.86
N GLY A 226 6.96 -8.71 9.99
CA GLY A 226 8.12 -9.38 10.57
C GLY A 226 8.88 -10.23 9.55
N PRO A 227 8.22 -11.23 8.91
CA PRO A 227 8.88 -12.12 7.95
C PRO A 227 9.49 -11.40 6.74
N LEU A 228 8.81 -10.37 6.19
CA LEU A 228 9.36 -9.60 5.07
C LEU A 228 10.60 -8.80 5.50
N CYS A 229 10.55 -8.15 6.67
CA CYS A 229 11.71 -7.44 7.20
C CYS A 229 12.89 -8.36 7.48
N GLU A 230 12.65 -9.56 8.00
CA GLU A 230 13.69 -10.58 8.23
C GLU A 230 14.36 -11.03 6.93
N ALA A 231 13.57 -11.25 5.89
CA ALA A 231 14.07 -11.61 4.56
C ALA A 231 14.91 -10.48 3.95
N VAL A 232 14.44 -9.24 4.04
CA VAL A 232 15.15 -8.09 3.46
C VAL A 232 16.43 -7.75 4.20
N LEU A 233 16.40 -7.82 5.53
CA LEU A 233 17.55 -7.50 6.38
C LEU A 233 18.51 -8.69 6.60
N GLU A 234 18.06 -9.91 6.28
CA GLU A 234 18.75 -11.18 6.59
C GLU A 234 19.06 -11.32 8.10
N LEU A 235 18.15 -10.82 8.93
CA LEU A 235 18.29 -10.80 10.39
C LEU A 235 16.99 -11.24 11.06
N PRO A 236 17.03 -12.18 12.02
CA PRO A 236 15.84 -12.63 12.74
C PRO A 236 15.37 -11.60 13.78
N GLY A 237 14.12 -11.75 14.22
CA GLY A 237 13.55 -10.97 15.31
C GLY A 237 12.93 -9.65 14.91
N ALA A 238 12.64 -9.44 13.63
CA ALA A 238 12.02 -8.21 13.13
C ALA A 238 10.60 -7.99 13.68
N ALA A 239 9.84 -9.06 13.92
CA ALA A 239 8.50 -8.94 14.49
C ALA A 239 8.52 -8.24 15.85
N ALA A 240 9.43 -8.65 16.74
CA ALA A 240 9.56 -8.01 18.06
C ALA A 240 9.95 -6.53 17.97
N VAL A 241 10.82 -6.18 17.01
CA VAL A 241 11.21 -4.78 16.77
C VAL A 241 10.02 -3.98 16.26
N LEU A 242 9.22 -4.53 15.34
CA LEU A 242 8.00 -3.87 14.83
C LEU A 242 6.98 -3.64 15.94
N ASP A 243 6.75 -4.63 16.80
CA ASP A 243 5.83 -4.52 17.94
C ASP A 243 6.28 -3.44 18.94
N GLU A 244 7.58 -3.34 19.19
CA GLU A 244 8.15 -2.30 20.03
C GLU A 244 7.98 -0.90 19.42
N LEU A 245 8.30 -0.76 18.14
CA LEU A 245 8.17 0.49 17.39
C LEU A 245 6.69 0.92 17.26
N ALA A 246 5.78 -0.01 17.01
CA ALA A 246 4.35 0.27 16.93
C ALA A 246 3.80 0.79 18.26
N ARG A 247 4.20 0.18 19.39
CA ARG A 247 3.83 0.68 20.73
C ARG A 247 4.40 2.05 21.07
N SER A 248 5.52 2.41 20.44
CA SER A 248 6.16 3.71 20.61
C SER A 248 5.56 4.81 19.74
N ASN A 249 4.47 4.53 19.04
CA ASN A 249 3.74 5.45 18.14
C ASN A 249 4.66 6.21 17.14
N LEU A 250 5.65 5.49 16.60
CA LEU A 250 6.67 6.02 15.69
C LEU A 250 6.18 6.14 14.25
N LEU A 251 5.00 6.72 14.03
CA LEU A 251 4.42 6.91 12.69
C LEU A 251 4.37 5.60 11.87
N LEU A 252 4.17 4.46 12.58
CA LEU A 252 3.84 3.16 12.03
C LEU A 252 2.34 3.01 12.03
N VAL A 253 1.75 2.92 10.85
CA VAL A 253 0.30 2.77 10.64
C VAL A 253 -0.03 1.29 10.47
N PRO A 254 -0.83 0.68 11.36
CA PRO A 254 -1.27 -0.69 11.18
C PRO A 254 -2.23 -0.79 9.99
N LEU A 255 -2.05 -1.81 9.15
CA LEU A 255 -2.87 -2.08 7.97
C LEU A 255 -3.93 -3.16 8.24
N ASP A 256 -3.81 -3.87 9.37
CA ASP A 256 -4.77 -4.88 9.80
C ASP A 256 -4.99 -4.84 11.32
N ARG A 257 -6.11 -5.43 11.77
CA ARG A 257 -6.50 -5.47 13.19
C ARG A 257 -5.59 -6.36 14.06
N ARG A 258 -4.80 -7.22 13.45
CA ARG A 258 -3.93 -8.16 14.17
C ARG A 258 -2.52 -7.61 14.40
N GLY A 259 -2.20 -6.44 13.79
CA GLY A 259 -0.86 -5.87 13.84
C GLY A 259 0.19 -6.74 13.15
N TYR A 260 -0.20 -7.42 12.06
CA TYR A 260 0.72 -8.23 11.26
C TYR A 260 1.37 -7.40 10.14
N TRP A 261 0.58 -6.51 9.52
CA TRP A 261 1.02 -5.61 8.47
C TRP A 261 0.99 -4.17 8.94
N TYR A 262 2.07 -3.45 8.63
CA TYR A 262 2.21 -2.02 8.89
C TYR A 262 2.68 -1.31 7.64
N ARG A 263 2.59 0.02 7.65
CA ARG A 263 3.32 0.91 6.74
C ARG A 263 3.89 2.08 7.52
N TYR A 264 4.90 2.69 6.96
CA TYR A 264 5.37 3.97 7.48
C TYR A 264 4.42 5.09 7.06
N HIS A 265 4.29 6.12 7.92
CA HIS A 265 3.74 7.40 7.49
C HIS A 265 4.59 7.96 6.34
N HIS A 266 3.95 8.57 5.32
CA HIS A 266 4.65 8.98 4.09
C HIS A 266 5.86 9.87 4.37
N LEU A 267 5.70 10.94 5.20
CA LEU A 267 6.79 11.86 5.51
C LEU A 267 7.97 11.18 6.23
N LEU A 268 7.69 10.23 7.14
CA LEU A 268 8.75 9.47 7.80
C LEU A 268 9.48 8.60 6.79
N ARG A 269 8.76 7.91 5.92
CA ARG A 269 9.34 7.05 4.88
C ARG A 269 10.26 7.83 3.94
N ASP A 270 9.82 8.99 3.45
CA ASP A 270 10.59 9.84 2.56
C ASP A 270 11.91 10.28 3.21
N MET A 271 11.86 10.74 4.47
CA MET A 271 13.05 11.10 5.23
C MET A 271 14.00 9.90 5.41
N LEU A 272 13.47 8.72 5.79
CA LEU A 272 14.28 7.51 5.99
C LEU A 272 14.94 7.03 4.70
N LEU A 273 14.25 7.12 3.55
CA LEU A 273 14.82 6.78 2.24
C LEU A 273 15.95 7.72 1.86
N THR A 274 15.78 9.02 2.09
CA THR A 274 16.84 10.02 1.86
C THR A 274 18.05 9.79 2.76
N ASP A 275 17.79 9.52 4.06
CA ASP A 275 18.87 9.14 4.99
C ASP A 275 19.57 7.82 4.59
N LEU A 276 18.80 6.83 4.07
CA LEU A 276 19.37 5.55 3.59
C LEU A 276 20.32 5.76 2.42
N GLU A 277 19.92 6.51 1.40
CA GLU A 277 20.75 6.77 0.23
C GLU A 277 22.03 7.54 0.61
N ARG A 278 21.91 8.47 1.57
CA ARG A 278 23.06 9.25 2.06
C ARG A 278 24.02 8.42 2.88
N LEU A 279 23.53 7.53 3.74
CA LEU A 279 24.35 6.76 4.70
C LEU A 279 24.92 5.47 4.09
N GLU A 280 24.15 4.84 3.20
CA GLU A 280 24.49 3.56 2.56
C GLU A 280 24.18 3.64 1.04
N PRO A 281 24.97 4.41 0.27
CA PRO A 281 24.74 4.57 -1.17
C PRO A 281 24.69 3.22 -1.89
N GLY A 282 23.66 3.03 -2.74
CA GLY A 282 23.50 1.83 -3.56
C GLY A 282 22.94 0.61 -2.82
N VAL A 283 22.60 0.69 -1.54
CA VAL A 283 21.98 -0.45 -0.81
C VAL A 283 20.52 -0.65 -1.15
N MET A 284 19.79 0.41 -1.53
CA MET A 284 18.35 0.33 -1.84
C MET A 284 18.01 -0.72 -2.91
N PRO A 285 18.70 -0.80 -4.05
CA PRO A 285 18.45 -1.85 -5.03
C PRO A 285 18.63 -3.27 -4.48
N VAL A 286 19.59 -3.47 -3.59
CA VAL A 286 19.84 -4.79 -2.96
C VAL A 286 18.67 -5.18 -2.08
N LEU A 287 18.24 -4.28 -1.19
CA LEU A 287 17.10 -4.53 -0.30
C LEU A 287 15.80 -4.79 -1.08
N ARG A 288 15.56 -4.03 -2.15
CA ARG A 288 14.39 -4.23 -3.02
C ARG A 288 14.44 -5.56 -3.77
N ARG A 289 15.60 -6.02 -4.25
CA ARG A 289 15.74 -7.37 -4.84
C ARG A 289 15.42 -8.47 -3.84
N ARG A 290 15.85 -8.35 -2.58
CA ARG A 290 15.49 -9.29 -1.52
C ARG A 290 13.99 -9.28 -1.25
N ALA A 291 13.36 -8.10 -1.26
CA ALA A 291 11.90 -7.99 -1.14
C ALA A 291 11.18 -8.66 -2.32
N ALA A 292 11.67 -8.48 -3.55
CA ALA A 292 11.13 -9.15 -4.74
C ALA A 292 11.24 -10.67 -4.62
N ALA A 293 12.39 -11.20 -4.22
CA ALA A 293 12.60 -12.63 -4.01
C ALA A 293 11.63 -13.20 -2.96
N TRP A 294 11.49 -12.53 -1.82
CA TRP A 294 10.53 -12.95 -0.79
C TRP A 294 9.08 -12.94 -1.31
N CYS A 295 8.70 -11.93 -2.09
CA CYS A 295 7.36 -11.87 -2.68
C CYS A 295 7.12 -13.05 -3.64
N LEU A 296 8.12 -13.47 -4.42
CA LEU A 296 8.02 -14.65 -5.28
C LEU A 296 7.84 -15.94 -4.47
N ASP A 297 8.60 -16.11 -3.38
CA ASP A 297 8.48 -17.26 -2.49
C ASP A 297 7.08 -17.33 -1.80
N GLN A 298 6.41 -16.19 -1.66
CA GLN A 298 5.06 -16.08 -1.11
C GLN A 298 3.94 -16.08 -2.18
N ASP A 299 4.26 -16.47 -3.43
CA ASP A 299 3.33 -16.45 -4.57
C ASP A 299 2.64 -15.08 -4.80
N ARG A 300 3.45 -14.01 -4.70
CA ARG A 300 3.04 -12.61 -4.91
C ARG A 300 3.81 -11.96 -6.07
N PRO A 301 3.65 -12.46 -7.30
CA PRO A 301 4.51 -12.04 -8.41
C PRO A 301 4.28 -10.59 -8.85
N GLU A 302 3.11 -10.01 -8.62
CA GLU A 302 2.85 -8.60 -8.93
C GLU A 302 3.63 -7.65 -8.00
N GLU A 303 3.64 -7.93 -6.70
CA GLU A 303 4.44 -7.17 -5.73
C GLU A 303 5.95 -7.34 -6.01
N ALA A 304 6.37 -8.54 -6.39
CA ALA A 304 7.75 -8.81 -6.81
C ALA A 304 8.15 -7.97 -8.03
N LEU A 305 7.25 -7.82 -9.01
CA LEU A 305 7.49 -6.98 -10.19
C LEU A 305 7.67 -5.50 -9.79
N GLU A 306 6.84 -4.97 -8.91
CA GLU A 306 6.99 -3.58 -8.44
C GLU A 306 8.33 -3.36 -7.72
N TYR A 307 8.74 -4.30 -6.87
CA TYR A 307 10.06 -4.24 -6.22
C TYR A 307 11.21 -4.39 -7.21
N SER A 308 11.09 -5.26 -8.22
CA SER A 308 12.10 -5.43 -9.27
C SER A 308 12.24 -4.16 -10.12
N MET A 309 11.13 -3.55 -10.51
CA MET A 309 11.12 -2.26 -11.21
C MET A 309 11.76 -1.16 -10.35
N ALA A 310 11.42 -1.08 -9.08
CA ALA A 310 12.00 -0.11 -8.15
C ALA A 310 13.49 -0.36 -7.86
N ALA A 311 13.96 -1.60 -7.97
CA ALA A 311 15.37 -1.97 -7.87
C ALA A 311 16.17 -1.67 -9.15
N GLY A 312 15.49 -1.38 -10.27
CA GLY A 312 16.12 -1.30 -11.59
C GLY A 312 16.57 -2.66 -12.15
N ASP A 313 15.98 -3.75 -11.65
CA ASP A 313 16.27 -5.12 -12.10
C ASP A 313 15.45 -5.43 -13.35
N VAL A 314 16.03 -5.12 -14.50
CA VAL A 314 15.35 -5.20 -15.80
C VAL A 314 15.08 -6.65 -16.19
N ASP A 315 16.01 -7.56 -15.90
CA ASP A 315 15.88 -8.97 -16.25
C ASP A 315 14.71 -9.63 -15.49
N MET A 316 14.67 -9.48 -14.18
CA MET A 316 13.57 -9.99 -13.36
C MET A 316 12.23 -9.33 -13.71
N ALA A 317 12.21 -8.02 -13.93
CA ALA A 317 11.00 -7.31 -14.31
C ALA A 317 10.45 -7.81 -15.66
N ALA A 318 11.33 -8.03 -16.65
CA ALA A 318 10.92 -8.55 -17.96
C ALA A 318 10.38 -9.98 -17.87
N GLU A 319 11.01 -10.85 -17.09
CA GLU A 319 10.51 -12.20 -16.84
C GLU A 319 9.10 -12.17 -16.22
N LEU A 320 8.91 -11.35 -15.19
CA LEU A 320 7.63 -11.22 -14.51
C LEU A 320 6.55 -10.60 -15.40
N VAL A 321 6.89 -9.61 -16.23
CA VAL A 321 5.97 -9.05 -17.23
C VAL A 321 5.58 -10.12 -18.26
N GLY A 322 6.52 -10.96 -18.68
CA GLY A 322 6.22 -12.10 -19.56
C GLY A 322 5.20 -13.07 -18.95
N ARG A 323 5.29 -13.35 -17.66
CA ARG A 323 4.37 -14.24 -16.92
C ARG A 323 3.01 -13.59 -16.63
N LEU A 324 3.01 -12.31 -16.24
CA LEU A 324 1.82 -11.59 -15.77
C LEU A 324 1.04 -10.90 -16.90
N GLY A 325 1.63 -10.73 -18.08
CA GLY A 325 1.04 -9.93 -19.16
C GLY A 325 -0.31 -10.47 -19.65
N VAL A 326 -0.42 -11.78 -19.88
CA VAL A 326 -1.68 -12.42 -20.31
C VAL A 326 -2.74 -12.37 -19.20
N PRO A 327 -2.46 -12.76 -17.94
CA PRO A 327 -3.39 -12.58 -16.83
C PRO A 327 -3.89 -11.13 -16.66
N ALA A 328 -2.99 -10.16 -16.68
CA ALA A 328 -3.35 -8.75 -16.52
C ALA A 328 -4.26 -8.25 -17.65
N ARG A 329 -4.00 -8.68 -18.91
CA ARG A 329 -4.88 -8.39 -20.04
C ARG A 329 -6.29 -8.95 -19.82
N ARG A 330 -6.40 -10.22 -19.41
CA ARG A 330 -7.70 -10.85 -19.14
C ARG A 330 -8.50 -10.13 -18.07
N GLN A 331 -7.82 -9.51 -17.13
CA GLN A 331 -8.43 -8.66 -16.08
C GLN A 331 -8.75 -7.24 -16.57
N GLY A 332 -8.46 -6.90 -17.84
CA GLY A 332 -8.68 -5.57 -18.40
C GLY A 332 -7.70 -4.48 -17.89
N ARG A 333 -6.57 -4.87 -17.27
CA ARG A 333 -5.60 -3.95 -16.66
C ARG A 333 -4.63 -3.35 -17.69
N LEU A 334 -5.20 -2.74 -18.72
CA LEU A 334 -4.43 -2.23 -19.88
C LEU A 334 -3.47 -1.10 -19.52
N THR A 335 -3.87 -0.19 -18.63
CA THR A 335 -3.01 0.91 -18.15
C THR A 335 -1.80 0.38 -17.39
N THR A 336 -1.97 -0.66 -16.57
CA THR A 336 -0.87 -1.33 -15.85
C THR A 336 0.13 -1.93 -16.83
N LEU A 337 -0.37 -2.64 -17.86
CA LEU A 337 0.47 -3.23 -18.92
C LEU A 337 1.26 -2.16 -19.68
N GLN A 338 0.63 -1.04 -20.06
CA GLN A 338 1.31 0.08 -20.71
C GLN A 338 2.42 0.66 -19.83
N ARG A 339 2.19 0.79 -18.52
CA ARG A 339 3.20 1.25 -17.57
C ARG A 339 4.40 0.31 -17.52
N TRP A 340 4.18 -1.00 -17.47
CA TRP A 340 5.24 -2.00 -17.46
C TRP A 340 6.06 -1.99 -18.76
N PHE A 341 5.39 -1.98 -19.91
CA PHE A 341 6.07 -1.93 -21.22
C PHE A 341 6.87 -0.64 -21.40
N ARG A 342 6.31 0.50 -21.01
CA ARG A 342 7.00 1.78 -21.06
C ARG A 342 8.23 1.79 -20.16
N TRP A 343 8.10 1.26 -18.95
CA TRP A 343 9.21 1.18 -18.00
C TRP A 343 10.36 0.31 -18.55
N LEU A 344 10.07 -0.80 -19.23
CA LEU A 344 11.08 -1.65 -19.89
C LEU A 344 11.68 -0.97 -21.11
N ASP A 345 10.87 -0.29 -21.92
CA ASP A 345 11.28 0.42 -23.13
C ASP A 345 12.26 1.56 -22.82
N ASP A 346 11.97 2.37 -21.80
CA ASP A 346 12.80 3.49 -21.35
C ASP A 346 14.22 3.07 -20.93
N ARG A 347 14.41 1.80 -20.58
CA ARG A 347 15.72 1.25 -20.15
C ARG A 347 16.52 0.62 -21.28
N GLY A 348 15.90 0.51 -22.45
CA GLY A 348 16.52 -0.05 -23.65
C GLY A 348 16.77 -1.56 -23.58
N GLY A 349 17.16 -2.12 -24.72
CA GLY A 349 17.51 -3.54 -24.79
C GLY A 349 16.33 -4.49 -24.71
N ILE A 350 15.11 -4.03 -24.97
CA ILE A 350 13.88 -4.81 -24.93
C ILE A 350 13.90 -6.01 -25.88
N GLU A 351 14.72 -5.95 -26.92
CA GLU A 351 14.97 -7.04 -27.86
C GLU A 351 15.53 -8.31 -27.19
N ARG A 352 16.12 -8.16 -25.99
CA ARG A 352 16.58 -9.28 -25.16
C ARG A 352 15.43 -10.06 -24.52
N TYR A 353 14.21 -9.51 -24.53
CA TYR A 353 13.04 -10.09 -23.85
C TYR A 353 11.96 -10.41 -24.87
N PRO A 354 12.11 -11.48 -25.65
CA PRO A 354 11.23 -11.80 -26.76
C PRO A 354 9.75 -11.89 -26.37
N MET A 355 9.44 -12.50 -25.22
CA MET A 355 8.06 -12.61 -24.76
C MET A 355 7.43 -11.22 -24.48
N VAL A 356 8.17 -10.30 -23.86
CA VAL A 356 7.70 -8.93 -23.65
C VAL A 356 7.42 -8.22 -24.97
N THR A 357 8.31 -8.36 -25.92
CA THR A 357 8.18 -7.80 -27.28
C THR A 357 6.89 -8.24 -27.94
N VAL A 358 6.63 -9.55 -27.95
CA VAL A 358 5.44 -10.13 -28.58
C VAL A 358 4.17 -9.71 -27.83
N LEU A 359 4.17 -9.75 -26.50
CA LEU A 359 3.03 -9.33 -25.69
C LEU A 359 2.71 -7.84 -25.89
N ALA A 360 3.73 -6.98 -25.97
CA ALA A 360 3.54 -5.55 -26.21
C ALA A 360 2.91 -5.30 -27.59
N ALA A 361 3.42 -5.95 -28.66
CA ALA A 361 2.86 -5.85 -30.00
C ALA A 361 1.36 -6.23 -30.00
N LEU A 362 1.02 -7.39 -29.44
CA LEU A 362 -0.37 -7.84 -29.34
C LEU A 362 -1.26 -6.90 -28.53
N ILE A 363 -0.80 -6.48 -27.37
CA ILE A 363 -1.61 -5.66 -26.47
C ILE A 363 -1.85 -4.27 -27.07
N TYR A 364 -0.85 -3.65 -27.67
CA TYR A 364 -1.03 -2.36 -28.36
C TYR A 364 -1.95 -2.50 -29.59
N ALA A 365 -1.87 -3.62 -30.34
CA ALA A 365 -2.77 -3.88 -31.43
C ALA A 365 -4.24 -4.02 -30.96
N TRP A 366 -4.49 -4.75 -29.87
CA TRP A 366 -5.84 -4.83 -29.26
C TRP A 366 -6.36 -3.50 -28.74
N MET A 367 -5.47 -2.62 -28.34
CA MET A 367 -5.85 -1.28 -27.87
C MET A 367 -6.12 -0.29 -29.02
N GLY A 368 -6.02 -0.72 -30.27
CA GLY A 368 -6.16 0.14 -31.44
C GLY A 368 -5.03 1.17 -31.57
N ARG A 369 -3.82 0.81 -31.12
CA ARG A 369 -2.61 1.64 -31.21
C ARG A 369 -1.63 1.05 -32.23
N PRO A 370 -1.90 1.20 -33.54
CA PRO A 370 -1.14 0.49 -34.59
C PRO A 370 0.33 0.91 -34.63
N ALA A 371 0.66 2.19 -34.43
CA ALA A 371 2.03 2.65 -34.51
C ALA A 371 2.95 2.00 -33.48
N GLU A 372 2.45 1.85 -32.24
CA GLU A 372 3.19 1.16 -31.18
C GLU A 372 3.21 -0.36 -31.43
N ALA A 373 2.09 -0.93 -31.87
CA ALA A 373 2.02 -2.33 -32.22
C ALA A 373 3.03 -2.70 -33.32
N ASP A 374 3.09 -1.89 -34.40
CA ASP A 374 4.02 -2.08 -35.50
C ASP A 374 5.48 -1.99 -35.05
N ARG A 375 5.82 -0.99 -34.24
CA ARG A 375 7.17 -0.84 -33.70
C ARG A 375 7.65 -2.09 -32.95
N TRP A 376 6.78 -2.69 -32.13
CA TRP A 376 7.11 -3.89 -31.38
C TRP A 376 7.11 -5.14 -32.27
N ALA A 377 6.20 -5.20 -33.25
CA ALA A 377 6.11 -6.30 -34.19
C ALA A 377 7.31 -6.37 -35.12
N ASP A 378 7.89 -5.22 -35.50
CA ASP A 378 9.11 -5.17 -36.32
C ASP A 378 10.28 -5.94 -35.69
N VAL A 379 10.37 -5.98 -34.37
CA VAL A 379 11.37 -6.78 -33.66
C VAL A 379 11.11 -8.25 -33.87
N ALA A 380 9.85 -8.70 -33.71
CA ALA A 380 9.47 -10.08 -33.93
C ALA A 380 9.63 -10.53 -35.41
N ASP A 381 9.30 -9.65 -36.34
CA ASP A 381 9.46 -9.92 -37.77
C ASP A 381 10.91 -10.21 -38.16
N ARG A 382 11.89 -9.54 -37.54
CA ARG A 382 13.33 -9.81 -37.77
C ARG A 382 13.73 -11.25 -37.41
N TRP A 383 13.02 -11.93 -36.52
CA TRP A 383 13.26 -13.34 -36.21
C TRP A 383 12.82 -14.26 -37.36
N TRP A 384 11.72 -13.90 -38.07
CA TRP A 384 11.24 -14.66 -39.22
C TRP A 384 12.07 -14.42 -40.45
N ASP A 385 12.52 -13.20 -40.68
CA ASP A 385 13.31 -12.78 -41.83
C ASP A 385 14.79 -13.19 -41.73
N GLY A 386 15.19 -13.80 -40.60
CA GLY A 386 16.56 -14.23 -40.35
C GLY A 386 17.56 -13.09 -40.13
N THR A 387 17.09 -11.86 -39.94
CA THR A 387 17.91 -10.67 -39.67
C THR A 387 18.24 -10.51 -38.19
N ALA A 388 17.57 -11.26 -37.32
CA ALA A 388 17.87 -11.38 -35.91
C ALA A 388 17.84 -12.86 -35.45
N THR A 389 18.53 -13.19 -34.36
CA THR A 389 18.53 -14.53 -33.78
C THR A 389 17.14 -14.90 -33.28
N LYS A 390 16.62 -16.03 -33.74
CA LYS A 390 15.32 -16.56 -33.28
C LYS A 390 15.42 -16.99 -31.82
N PRO A 391 14.37 -16.71 -31.00
CA PRO A 391 14.29 -17.29 -29.68
C PRO A 391 14.23 -18.81 -29.73
N ASP A 392 14.96 -19.49 -28.85
CA ASP A 392 14.91 -20.95 -28.71
C ASP A 392 13.62 -21.40 -28.01
N ASP A 393 12.91 -20.49 -27.33
CA ASP A 393 11.66 -20.77 -26.62
C ASP A 393 10.49 -20.92 -27.62
N LEU A 394 9.98 -22.14 -27.75
CA LEU A 394 8.85 -22.46 -28.60
C LEU A 394 7.59 -21.71 -28.26
N ALA A 395 7.37 -21.39 -26.97
CA ALA A 395 6.22 -20.60 -26.53
C ALA A 395 6.29 -19.16 -27.04
N VAL A 396 7.47 -18.54 -27.01
CA VAL A 396 7.68 -17.21 -27.59
C VAL A 396 7.39 -17.20 -29.07
N MET A 397 7.89 -18.20 -29.81
CA MET A 397 7.66 -18.33 -31.25
C MET A 397 6.19 -18.56 -31.58
N ALA A 398 5.49 -19.36 -30.77
CA ALA A 398 4.05 -19.58 -30.93
C ALA A 398 3.24 -18.28 -30.71
N TRP A 399 3.57 -17.50 -29.70
CA TRP A 399 2.94 -16.20 -29.47
C TRP A 399 3.30 -15.16 -30.55
N ALA A 400 4.54 -15.18 -31.06
CA ALA A 400 4.94 -14.33 -32.17
C ALA A 400 4.14 -14.63 -33.45
N ALA A 401 4.00 -15.93 -33.77
CA ALA A 401 3.17 -16.36 -34.90
C ALA A 401 1.71 -15.89 -34.75
N LEU A 402 1.14 -16.02 -33.54
CA LEU A 402 -0.22 -15.58 -33.25
C LEU A 402 -0.36 -14.04 -33.40
N GLY A 403 0.66 -13.29 -32.99
CA GLY A 403 0.70 -11.84 -33.16
C GLY A 403 0.71 -11.42 -34.63
N ARG A 404 1.49 -12.11 -35.46
CA ARG A 404 1.56 -11.89 -36.93
C ARG A 404 0.20 -12.18 -37.58
N VAL A 405 -0.47 -13.27 -37.19
CA VAL A 405 -1.84 -13.57 -37.64
C VAL A 405 -2.80 -12.45 -37.28
N PHE A 406 -2.81 -12.03 -36.03
CA PHE A 406 -3.73 -11.01 -35.55
C PHE A 406 -3.55 -9.65 -36.27
N MET A 407 -2.33 -9.23 -36.48
CA MET A 407 -2.03 -7.96 -37.14
C MET A 407 -2.11 -8.01 -38.67
N CYS A 408 -2.01 -9.20 -39.28
CA CYS A 408 -2.10 -9.43 -40.73
C CYS A 408 -1.22 -8.45 -41.56
N ARG A 409 -0.01 -8.13 -41.07
CA ARG A 409 0.87 -7.10 -41.68
C ARG A 409 1.41 -7.50 -43.06
N HIS A 410 1.50 -8.78 -43.36
CA HIS A 410 2.11 -9.33 -44.58
C HIS A 410 1.09 -9.94 -45.55
N GLY A 411 -0.18 -9.61 -45.38
CA GLY A 411 -1.27 -10.04 -46.23
C GLY A 411 -1.84 -11.43 -45.87
N ILE A 412 -2.97 -11.76 -46.48
CA ILE A 412 -3.80 -12.93 -46.12
C ILE A 412 -3.07 -14.27 -46.32
N ALA A 413 -2.29 -14.40 -47.40
CA ALA A 413 -1.56 -15.67 -47.66
C ALA A 413 -0.54 -15.96 -46.53
N GLN A 414 0.17 -14.93 -46.05
CA GLN A 414 1.09 -15.09 -44.94
C GLN A 414 0.33 -15.30 -43.61
N MET A 415 -0.81 -14.65 -43.43
CA MET A 415 -1.67 -14.85 -42.26
C MET A 415 -2.08 -16.33 -42.12
N VAL A 416 -2.44 -17.01 -43.21
CA VAL A 416 -2.77 -18.44 -43.18
C VAL A 416 -1.55 -19.29 -42.78
N ALA A 417 -0.38 -19.00 -43.36
CA ALA A 417 0.85 -19.72 -43.04
C ALA A 417 1.26 -19.54 -41.56
N ASP A 418 1.16 -18.30 -41.04
CA ASP A 418 1.45 -17.97 -39.64
C ASP A 418 0.43 -18.61 -38.67
N ALA A 419 -0.87 -18.68 -39.05
CA ALA A 419 -1.90 -19.38 -38.27
C ALA A 419 -1.65 -20.86 -38.15
N ASP A 420 -1.27 -21.51 -39.25
CA ASP A 420 -0.89 -22.92 -39.26
C ASP A 420 0.39 -23.17 -38.46
N ALA A 421 1.36 -22.26 -38.51
CA ALA A 421 2.58 -22.33 -37.70
C ALA A 421 2.25 -22.19 -36.20
N ALA A 422 1.44 -21.23 -35.83
CA ALA A 422 0.97 -21.06 -34.44
C ALA A 422 0.27 -22.32 -33.92
N ALA A 423 -0.66 -22.89 -34.69
CA ALA A 423 -1.39 -24.08 -34.29
C ALA A 423 -0.47 -25.33 -34.09
N ARG A 424 0.63 -25.43 -34.83
CA ARG A 424 1.62 -26.51 -34.64
C ARG A 424 2.51 -26.30 -33.41
N MET A 425 2.80 -25.02 -33.05
CA MET A 425 3.72 -24.71 -31.97
C MET A 425 3.03 -24.69 -30.59
N PHE A 426 1.74 -24.34 -30.53
CA PHE A 426 1.03 -24.39 -29.26
C PHE A 426 0.77 -25.83 -28.82
N PRO A 427 1.02 -26.21 -27.57
CA PRO A 427 0.76 -27.55 -27.06
C PRO A 427 -0.72 -27.87 -27.13
N ALA A 428 -1.04 -29.18 -27.39
CA ALA A 428 -2.42 -29.64 -27.55
C ALA A 428 -3.30 -29.53 -26.28
N ALA A 429 -2.69 -29.36 -25.12
CA ALA A 429 -3.36 -29.18 -23.83
C ALA A 429 -2.94 -27.89 -23.16
N GLY A 430 -3.89 -27.09 -22.66
CA GLY A 430 -3.64 -25.86 -21.92
C GLY A 430 -4.63 -24.73 -22.25
N ILE A 431 -4.60 -23.69 -21.42
CA ILE A 431 -5.54 -22.55 -21.47
C ILE A 431 -5.51 -21.77 -22.81
N VAL A 432 -4.46 -21.94 -23.63
CA VAL A 432 -4.24 -21.16 -24.85
C VAL A 432 -4.61 -21.94 -26.14
N THR A 433 -5.01 -23.20 -26.01
CA THR A 433 -5.22 -24.10 -27.18
C THR A 433 -6.39 -23.70 -28.10
N ALA A 434 -7.31 -22.88 -27.63
CA ALA A 434 -8.46 -22.43 -28.43
C ALA A 434 -8.12 -21.20 -29.32
N ALA A 435 -7.16 -20.36 -28.95
CA ALA A 435 -6.82 -19.15 -29.70
C ALA A 435 -6.22 -19.45 -31.09
N PRO A 436 -5.26 -20.39 -31.27
CA PRO A 436 -4.75 -20.76 -32.60
C PRO A 436 -5.84 -21.24 -33.55
N ALA A 437 -6.77 -22.07 -33.07
CA ALA A 437 -7.87 -22.57 -33.87
C ALA A 437 -8.84 -21.44 -34.28
N LEU A 438 -9.12 -20.48 -33.42
CA LEU A 438 -9.89 -19.29 -33.77
C LEU A 438 -9.24 -18.55 -34.93
N TRP A 439 -7.96 -18.23 -34.81
CA TRP A 439 -7.26 -17.42 -35.81
C TRP A 439 -6.99 -18.22 -37.12
N GLN A 440 -6.82 -19.53 -37.04
CA GLN A 440 -6.85 -20.39 -38.27
C GLN A 440 -8.19 -20.26 -39.00
N GLY A 441 -9.29 -20.31 -38.27
CA GLY A 441 -10.62 -20.15 -38.83
C GLY A 441 -10.79 -18.82 -39.53
N VAL A 442 -10.43 -17.72 -38.83
CA VAL A 442 -10.48 -16.37 -39.40
C VAL A 442 -9.61 -16.22 -40.66
N ALA A 443 -8.35 -16.69 -40.58
CA ALA A 443 -7.43 -16.62 -41.73
C ALA A 443 -7.96 -17.39 -42.97
N ARG A 444 -8.53 -18.58 -42.79
CA ARG A 444 -9.13 -19.37 -43.86
C ARG A 444 -10.34 -18.71 -44.47
N ILE A 445 -11.24 -18.14 -43.64
CA ILE A 445 -12.40 -17.38 -44.13
C ILE A 445 -11.94 -16.21 -45.00
N LEU A 446 -10.97 -15.42 -44.54
CA LEU A 446 -10.43 -14.29 -45.29
C LEU A 446 -9.74 -14.72 -46.58
N SER A 447 -9.20 -15.96 -46.67
CA SER A 447 -8.62 -16.51 -47.90
C SER A 447 -9.67 -17.12 -48.84
N GLY A 448 -10.96 -17.19 -48.46
CA GLY A 448 -12.04 -17.74 -49.24
C GLY A 448 -12.40 -19.19 -48.91
N ASP A 449 -11.68 -19.86 -48.01
CA ASP A 449 -11.99 -21.21 -47.54
C ASP A 449 -13.01 -21.16 -46.40
N LEU A 450 -14.28 -20.98 -46.78
CA LEU A 450 -15.39 -20.89 -45.80
C LEU A 450 -15.64 -22.21 -45.06
N ASP A 451 -15.42 -23.37 -45.69
CA ASP A 451 -15.65 -24.67 -45.07
C ASP A 451 -14.57 -25.01 -44.03
N GLY A 452 -13.32 -24.89 -44.43
CA GLY A 452 -12.19 -25.10 -43.54
C GLY A 452 -12.19 -24.07 -42.38
N GLY A 453 -12.61 -22.84 -42.67
CA GLY A 453 -12.76 -21.78 -41.67
C GLY A 453 -13.84 -22.09 -40.63
N ASP A 454 -15.06 -22.47 -41.06
CA ASP A 454 -16.16 -22.81 -40.13
C ASP A 454 -15.80 -24.05 -39.27
N ALA A 455 -15.10 -25.06 -39.85
CA ALA A 455 -14.65 -26.20 -39.09
C ALA A 455 -13.63 -25.86 -38.00
N ALA A 456 -12.64 -24.99 -38.31
CA ALA A 456 -11.65 -24.53 -37.35
C ALA A 456 -12.29 -23.65 -36.24
N LEU A 457 -13.24 -22.79 -36.61
CA LEU A 457 -13.99 -21.99 -35.61
C LEU A 457 -14.88 -22.87 -34.73
N ALA A 458 -15.49 -23.95 -35.27
CA ALA A 458 -16.24 -24.91 -34.47
C ALA A 458 -15.35 -25.60 -33.43
N ASP A 459 -14.12 -25.92 -33.80
CA ASP A 459 -13.12 -26.49 -32.88
C ASP A 459 -12.70 -25.48 -31.81
N ALA A 460 -12.46 -24.22 -32.20
CA ALA A 460 -12.13 -23.15 -31.27
C ALA A 460 -13.26 -22.91 -30.25
N ALA A 461 -14.52 -22.86 -30.70
CA ALA A 461 -15.67 -22.67 -29.81
C ALA A 461 -15.79 -23.83 -28.81
N ARG A 462 -15.65 -25.08 -29.25
CA ARG A 462 -15.70 -26.25 -28.39
C ARG A 462 -14.58 -26.28 -27.37
N ARG A 463 -13.33 -26.07 -27.78
CA ARG A 463 -12.16 -26.04 -26.90
C ARG A 463 -12.28 -24.86 -25.91
N GLY A 464 -12.65 -23.68 -26.40
CA GLY A 464 -12.83 -22.49 -25.54
C GLY A 464 -13.85 -22.73 -24.43
N ALA A 465 -14.97 -23.36 -24.73
CA ALA A 465 -15.97 -23.71 -23.72
C ALA A 465 -15.44 -24.75 -22.71
N GLN A 466 -14.70 -25.77 -23.17
CA GLN A 466 -14.13 -26.80 -22.30
C GLN A 466 -13.09 -26.28 -21.29
N ILE A 467 -12.27 -25.31 -21.70
CA ILE A 467 -11.20 -24.74 -20.85
C ILE A 467 -11.58 -23.42 -20.18
N GLY A 468 -12.84 -22.99 -20.34
CA GLY A 468 -13.36 -21.76 -19.68
C GLY A 468 -12.90 -20.44 -20.32
N THR A 469 -12.33 -20.44 -21.54
CA THR A 469 -12.02 -19.22 -22.31
C THR A 469 -13.23 -18.78 -23.10
N LEU A 470 -14.25 -18.27 -22.38
CA LEU A 470 -15.55 -17.93 -22.95
C LEU A 470 -15.49 -16.77 -23.97
N ASP A 471 -14.51 -15.88 -23.84
CA ASP A 471 -14.20 -14.84 -24.80
C ASP A 471 -13.82 -15.41 -26.18
N ILE A 472 -12.96 -16.43 -26.22
CA ILE A 472 -12.56 -17.11 -27.45
C ILE A 472 -13.73 -17.91 -28.02
N ALA A 473 -14.46 -18.65 -27.17
CA ALA A 473 -15.62 -19.43 -27.59
C ALA A 473 -16.71 -18.53 -28.20
N GLY A 474 -17.03 -17.42 -27.54
CA GLY A 474 -18.01 -16.45 -28.00
C GLY A 474 -17.61 -15.77 -29.31
N THR A 475 -16.35 -15.39 -29.45
CA THR A 475 -15.82 -14.81 -30.70
C THR A 475 -15.89 -15.82 -31.83
N ALA A 476 -15.49 -17.07 -31.61
CA ALA A 476 -15.56 -18.13 -32.63
C ALA A 476 -17.00 -18.38 -33.09
N LEU A 477 -17.97 -18.36 -32.18
CA LEU A 477 -19.41 -18.51 -32.52
C LEU A 477 -19.92 -17.31 -33.31
N ALA A 478 -19.48 -16.07 -32.97
CA ALA A 478 -19.83 -14.87 -33.72
C ALA A 478 -19.30 -14.92 -35.16
N GLU A 479 -18.04 -15.30 -35.35
CA GLU A 479 -17.46 -15.46 -36.69
C GLU A 479 -18.17 -16.56 -37.52
N ARG A 480 -18.57 -17.64 -36.88
CA ARG A 480 -19.39 -18.71 -37.54
C ARG A 480 -20.76 -18.19 -37.94
N SER A 481 -21.36 -17.31 -37.15
CA SER A 481 -22.62 -16.63 -37.51
C SER A 481 -22.45 -15.82 -38.78
N LEU A 482 -21.33 -15.07 -38.93
CA LEU A 482 -21.02 -14.34 -40.15
C LEU A 482 -20.87 -15.28 -41.36
N VAL A 483 -20.20 -16.42 -41.21
CA VAL A 483 -20.11 -17.44 -42.28
C VAL A 483 -21.49 -17.94 -42.68
N ALA A 484 -22.37 -18.25 -41.74
CA ALA A 484 -23.75 -18.68 -42.01
C ALA A 484 -24.55 -17.59 -42.75
N MET A 485 -24.36 -16.31 -42.39
CA MET A 485 -24.99 -15.17 -43.11
C MET A 485 -24.52 -15.11 -44.57
N VAL A 486 -23.20 -15.24 -44.81
CA VAL A 486 -22.64 -15.28 -46.20
C VAL A 486 -23.25 -16.41 -47.03
N ARG A 487 -23.58 -17.52 -46.41
CA ARG A 487 -24.23 -18.70 -47.07
C ARG A 487 -25.74 -18.56 -47.22
N GLY A 488 -26.35 -17.51 -46.65
CA GLY A 488 -27.82 -17.35 -46.64
C GLY A 488 -28.53 -18.25 -45.62
N GLU A 489 -27.82 -18.88 -44.67
CA GLU A 489 -28.29 -19.76 -43.61
C GLU A 489 -28.81 -18.96 -42.41
N TRP A 490 -29.84 -18.11 -42.60
CA TRP A 490 -30.25 -17.11 -41.62
C TRP A 490 -30.64 -17.65 -40.24
N GLY A 491 -31.37 -18.79 -40.18
CA GLY A 491 -31.72 -19.45 -38.91
C GLY A 491 -30.49 -19.88 -38.11
N ARG A 492 -29.51 -20.52 -38.80
CA ARG A 492 -28.25 -20.92 -38.17
C ARG A 492 -27.42 -19.71 -37.73
N ALA A 493 -27.45 -18.63 -38.50
CA ALA A 493 -26.76 -17.38 -38.12
C ALA A 493 -27.33 -16.79 -36.83
N GLU A 494 -28.65 -16.77 -36.70
CA GLU A 494 -29.35 -16.27 -35.48
C GLU A 494 -29.05 -17.12 -34.25
N ASP A 495 -29.08 -18.47 -34.40
CA ASP A 495 -28.76 -19.41 -33.33
C ASP A 495 -27.32 -19.22 -32.84
N LEU A 496 -26.35 -19.15 -33.76
CA LEU A 496 -24.93 -18.95 -33.44
C LEU A 496 -24.68 -17.59 -32.77
N ALA A 497 -25.32 -16.52 -33.23
CA ALA A 497 -25.22 -15.20 -32.60
C ALA A 497 -25.83 -15.22 -31.18
N GLY A 498 -26.92 -15.93 -30.97
CA GLY A 498 -27.53 -16.16 -29.66
C GLY A 498 -26.58 -16.86 -28.70
N GLN A 499 -25.94 -17.95 -29.17
CA GLN A 499 -24.92 -18.69 -28.38
C GLN A 499 -23.69 -17.81 -28.07
N ALA A 500 -23.20 -17.05 -29.05
CA ALA A 500 -22.06 -16.13 -28.87
C ALA A 500 -22.38 -15.10 -27.77
N ARG A 501 -23.57 -14.48 -27.84
CA ARG A 501 -24.02 -13.52 -26.83
C ARG A 501 -24.16 -14.15 -25.44
N ALA A 502 -24.64 -15.40 -25.36
CA ALA A 502 -24.74 -16.11 -24.09
C ALA A 502 -23.36 -16.40 -23.48
N ALA A 503 -22.39 -16.79 -24.32
CA ALA A 503 -21.02 -17.07 -23.89
C ALA A 503 -20.28 -15.80 -23.40
N LEU A 504 -20.53 -14.64 -24.02
CA LEU A 504 -19.87 -13.37 -23.71
C LEU A 504 -20.56 -12.56 -22.59
N ARG A 505 -21.74 -12.97 -22.13
CA ARG A 505 -22.35 -12.33 -20.97
C ARG A 505 -21.52 -12.61 -19.72
N PRO A 506 -21.15 -11.57 -18.94
CA PRO A 506 -20.57 -11.83 -17.64
C PRO A 506 -21.54 -12.65 -16.81
N ASN A 507 -21.08 -13.72 -16.18
CA ASN A 507 -21.87 -14.46 -15.21
C ASN A 507 -22.33 -13.48 -14.14
N GLY A 508 -23.58 -13.03 -14.25
CA GLY A 508 -24.25 -12.29 -13.22
C GLY A 508 -24.51 -13.24 -12.06
N GLY A 509 -23.76 -13.06 -10.99
CA GLY A 509 -24.02 -13.59 -9.68
C GLY A 509 -24.21 -12.42 -8.74
#